data_20f65f049a81861ecfaf255303d2f475
#
_entry.id   20f65f049a81861ecfaf255303d2f475
#
_cell.length_a   1.000
_cell.length_b   1.000
_cell.length_c   1.000
_cell.angle_alpha   90.00
_cell.angle_beta   90.00
_cell.angle_gamma   90.00
#
_symmetry.space_group_name_H-M   'P 1'
#
loop_
_entity.id
_entity.type
_entity.pdbx_description
1 polymer ?
#
loop_
_entity_poly.entity_id
_entity_poly.type
_entity_poly.pdbx_seq_one_letter_code
_entity_poly.pdbx_strand_id
1 'polypeptide(L)'
;MSESELAQAPLPWAYGVPPLQARLRSTPEDFQVEEILGYDADGAGEHALLWVEKRGANTDWVARELAKFAGVPQVAVGYAGMKDRHALTRQTFSVQLAGKPDPDWSAFPHAEAKVLAVTRHSRKLKRGALRGNRFVLVLREVQGDRAMAEQVLAQIAARGVPNYYGEQRFGREGGNVAQARAMFGGRRVDRDKRSFLLSAARSQIFNSVLAVRVERGAWDSPLEGEIW
;
A
#
# COMPACT_ATOMS: atom_id res chain seq x y z
N MET A 1 35.73 -6.14 -0.20
CA MET A 1 34.33 -6.62 -0.22
C MET A 1 33.95 -6.82 -1.67
N SER A 2 33.70 -8.05 -2.07
CA SER A 2 33.33 -8.39 -3.43
C SER A 2 31.88 -7.93 -3.73
N GLU A 3 31.57 -7.69 -5.02
CA GLU A 3 30.21 -7.29 -5.44
C GLU A 3 29.12 -8.32 -5.04
N SER A 4 29.51 -9.57 -4.74
CA SER A 4 28.61 -10.63 -4.28
C SER A 4 28.25 -10.55 -2.79
N GLU A 5 28.99 -9.84 -1.96
CA GLU A 5 28.71 -9.66 -0.53
C GLU A 5 27.65 -8.58 -0.26
N LEU A 6 27.19 -7.90 -1.29
CA LEU A 6 26.11 -6.90 -1.24
C LEU A 6 24.75 -7.46 -1.64
N ALA A 7 24.63 -8.78 -1.85
CA ALA A 7 23.35 -9.47 -1.76
C ALA A 7 22.80 -9.16 -0.35
N GLN A 8 21.64 -8.53 -0.30
CA GLN A 8 21.04 -8.02 0.95
C GLN A 8 21.08 -9.11 2.02
N ALA A 9 21.92 -8.94 3.03
CA ALA A 9 21.84 -9.75 4.22
C ALA A 9 20.38 -9.70 4.74
N PRO A 10 19.83 -10.81 5.23
CA PRO A 10 18.46 -10.81 5.74
C PRO A 10 18.35 -9.73 6.82
N LEU A 11 17.31 -8.90 6.74
CA LEU A 11 17.10 -7.83 7.72
C LEU A 11 16.85 -8.43 9.09
N PRO A 12 17.44 -7.89 10.16
CA PRO A 12 17.29 -8.43 11.50
C PRO A 12 15.85 -8.28 12.02
N TRP A 13 15.41 -9.27 12.79
CA TRP A 13 14.11 -9.32 13.41
C TRP A 13 14.12 -8.65 14.79
N ALA A 14 13.21 -7.70 15.03
CA ALA A 14 13.13 -7.01 16.33
C ALA A 14 12.66 -7.92 17.47
N TYR A 15 11.91 -8.98 17.17
CA TYR A 15 11.34 -9.91 18.14
C TYR A 15 11.82 -11.36 17.93
N GLY A 16 13.00 -11.52 17.32
CA GLY A 16 13.54 -12.83 16.98
C GLY A 16 12.92 -13.42 15.71
N VAL A 17 13.37 -14.62 15.36
CA VAL A 17 12.87 -15.33 14.17
C VAL A 17 11.36 -15.60 14.31
N PRO A 18 10.54 -15.33 13.29
CA PRO A 18 9.11 -15.60 13.34
C PRO A 18 8.80 -17.04 13.72
N PRO A 19 7.96 -17.27 14.75
CA PRO A 19 7.67 -18.63 15.26
C PRO A 19 6.70 -19.41 14.37
N LEU A 20 6.12 -18.77 13.35
CA LEU A 20 5.19 -19.36 12.41
C LEU A 20 5.67 -19.24 10.97
N GLN A 21 5.32 -20.24 10.19
CA GLN A 21 5.33 -20.21 8.73
C GLN A 21 3.89 -20.38 8.23
N ALA A 22 3.52 -19.68 7.17
CA ALA A 22 2.19 -19.75 6.61
C ALA A 22 2.19 -19.37 5.13
N ARG A 23 1.17 -19.82 4.40
CA ARG A 23 0.90 -19.36 3.04
C ARG A 23 0.02 -18.11 3.09
N LEU A 24 0.50 -17.03 2.44
CA LEU A 24 -0.23 -15.79 2.26
C LEU A 24 -0.83 -15.69 0.85
N ARG A 25 -1.98 -14.99 0.71
CA ARG A 25 -2.57 -14.63 -0.58
C ARG A 25 -2.83 -15.83 -1.49
N SER A 26 -3.31 -16.95 -0.96
CA SER A 26 -3.71 -18.11 -1.78
C SER A 26 -4.90 -17.76 -2.67
N THR A 27 -5.79 -16.91 -2.18
CA THR A 27 -6.87 -16.28 -2.93
C THR A 27 -6.90 -14.77 -2.66
N PRO A 28 -7.56 -13.95 -3.50
CA PRO A 28 -7.73 -12.52 -3.22
C PRO A 28 -8.39 -12.24 -1.87
N GLU A 29 -9.30 -13.08 -1.41
CA GLU A 29 -10.01 -12.97 -0.14
C GLU A 29 -9.08 -13.15 1.07
N ASP A 30 -7.94 -13.80 0.90
CA ASP A 30 -6.95 -13.98 1.96
C ASP A 30 -6.16 -12.68 2.26
N PHE A 31 -6.27 -11.69 1.38
CA PHE A 31 -5.65 -10.38 1.55
C PHE A 31 -6.69 -9.29 1.33
N GLN A 32 -7.34 -8.87 2.42
CA GLN A 32 -8.35 -7.83 2.36
C GLN A 32 -7.76 -6.49 2.79
N VAL A 33 -8.11 -5.43 2.05
CA VAL A 33 -7.68 -4.07 2.35
C VAL A 33 -8.89 -3.14 2.34
N GLU A 34 -9.13 -2.48 3.43
CA GLU A 34 -10.20 -1.49 3.59
C GLU A 34 -9.61 -0.10 3.80
N GLU A 35 -9.95 0.83 2.93
CA GLU A 35 -9.51 2.21 3.04
C GLU A 35 -10.26 2.93 4.16
N ILE A 36 -9.54 3.66 4.99
CA ILE A 36 -10.11 4.50 6.03
C ILE A 36 -9.91 5.96 5.61
N LEU A 37 -11.00 6.64 5.25
CA LEU A 37 -10.98 8.09 5.10
C LEU A 37 -10.84 8.75 6.47
N GLY A 38 -10.17 9.87 6.56
CA GLY A 38 -10.01 10.62 7.80
C GLY A 38 -11.16 11.59 8.11
N TYR A 39 -12.24 11.53 7.35
CA TYR A 39 -13.38 12.45 7.41
C TYR A 39 -14.67 11.76 6.94
N ASP A 40 -15.79 12.31 7.34
CA ASP A 40 -17.11 11.88 6.89
C ASP A 40 -17.53 12.63 5.62
N ALA A 41 -18.44 12.03 4.86
CA ALA A 41 -19.02 12.68 3.70
C ALA A 41 -19.97 13.80 4.12
N ASP A 42 -19.99 14.92 3.35
CA ASP A 42 -20.87 16.06 3.65
C ASP A 42 -22.36 15.75 3.49
N GLY A 43 -22.72 14.68 2.82
CA GLY A 43 -24.09 14.34 2.45
C GLY A 43 -24.66 15.18 1.30
N ALA A 44 -23.94 16.19 0.82
CA ALA A 44 -24.35 17.10 -0.24
C ALA A 44 -23.15 17.46 -1.14
N GLY A 45 -23.41 18.07 -2.27
CA GLY A 45 -22.37 18.53 -3.21
C GLY A 45 -22.42 17.81 -4.56
N GLU A 46 -21.53 18.18 -5.47
CA GLU A 46 -21.52 17.71 -6.86
C GLU A 46 -20.75 16.41 -7.09
N HIS A 47 -20.07 15.88 -6.07
CA HIS A 47 -19.35 14.63 -6.18
C HIS A 47 -20.15 13.48 -5.55
N ALA A 48 -20.41 12.42 -6.31
CA ALA A 48 -20.81 11.14 -5.72
C ALA A 48 -19.57 10.48 -5.12
N LEU A 49 -19.61 10.18 -3.81
CA LEU A 49 -18.63 9.32 -3.15
C LEU A 49 -19.14 7.88 -3.16
N LEU A 50 -18.41 7.04 -3.83
CA LEU A 50 -18.74 5.64 -4.04
C LEU A 50 -17.83 4.77 -3.18
N TRP A 51 -18.39 4.00 -2.27
CA TRP A 51 -17.68 2.94 -1.57
C TRP A 51 -17.69 1.70 -2.45
N VAL A 52 -16.52 1.32 -2.96
CA VAL A 52 -16.40 0.27 -3.98
C VAL A 52 -15.55 -0.87 -3.47
N GLU A 53 -16.11 -2.08 -3.56
CA GLU A 53 -15.36 -3.33 -3.42
C GLU A 53 -14.85 -3.75 -4.80
N LYS A 54 -13.58 -4.13 -4.88
CA LYS A 54 -13.00 -4.73 -6.09
C LYS A 54 -12.20 -5.98 -5.77
N ARG A 55 -12.21 -6.92 -6.72
CA ARG A 55 -11.54 -8.20 -6.66
C ARG A 55 -10.77 -8.43 -7.97
N GLY A 56 -9.47 -8.66 -7.88
CA GLY A 56 -8.67 -8.95 -9.08
C GLY A 56 -8.49 -7.80 -10.07
N ALA A 57 -8.92 -6.57 -9.74
CA ALA A 57 -8.93 -5.41 -10.62
C ALA A 57 -7.97 -4.31 -10.18
N ASN A 58 -7.46 -3.55 -11.15
CA ASN A 58 -6.64 -2.36 -10.87
C ASN A 58 -7.53 -1.16 -10.51
N THR A 59 -7.07 -0.30 -9.59
CA THR A 59 -7.78 0.93 -9.21
C THR A 59 -8.04 1.86 -10.39
N ASP A 60 -7.05 2.08 -11.28
CA ASP A 60 -7.21 2.91 -12.48
C ASP A 60 -8.24 2.35 -13.46
N TRP A 61 -8.32 1.03 -13.59
CA TRP A 61 -9.33 0.39 -14.43
C TRP A 61 -10.73 0.64 -13.86
N VAL A 62 -10.94 0.43 -12.56
CA VAL A 62 -12.22 0.73 -11.91
C VAL A 62 -12.61 2.20 -12.10
N ALA A 63 -11.66 3.14 -11.92
CA ALA A 63 -11.92 4.56 -12.12
C ALA A 63 -12.38 4.88 -13.56
N ARG A 64 -11.80 4.23 -14.58
CA ARG A 64 -12.22 4.39 -15.97
C ARG A 64 -13.62 3.84 -16.21
N GLU A 65 -13.92 2.67 -15.68
CA GLU A 65 -15.25 2.07 -15.86
C GLU A 65 -16.34 2.86 -15.12
N LEU A 66 -16.07 3.39 -13.93
CA LEU A 66 -16.97 4.32 -13.23
C LEU A 66 -17.20 5.60 -14.03
N ALA A 67 -16.16 6.16 -14.65
CA ALA A 67 -16.27 7.35 -15.49
C ALA A 67 -17.17 7.09 -16.72
N LYS A 68 -16.97 5.96 -17.41
CA LYS A 68 -17.79 5.54 -18.54
C LYS A 68 -19.25 5.36 -18.13
N PHE A 69 -19.47 4.64 -17.04
CA PHE A 69 -20.83 4.37 -16.53
C PHE A 69 -21.57 5.66 -16.16
N ALA A 70 -20.88 6.63 -15.58
CA ALA A 70 -21.44 7.93 -15.23
C ALA A 70 -21.53 8.92 -16.41
N GLY A 71 -21.00 8.57 -17.59
CA GLY A 71 -20.94 9.48 -18.74
C GLY A 71 -20.11 10.74 -18.47
N VAL A 72 -18.99 10.61 -17.74
CA VAL A 72 -18.09 11.71 -17.42
C VAL A 72 -16.65 11.40 -17.89
N PRO A 73 -15.80 12.40 -18.12
CA PRO A 73 -14.39 12.14 -18.43
C PRO A 73 -13.66 11.52 -17.26
N GLN A 74 -12.64 10.68 -17.52
CA GLN A 74 -11.87 10.00 -16.47
C GLN A 74 -11.29 10.97 -15.43
N VAL A 75 -10.92 12.19 -15.85
CA VAL A 75 -10.43 13.22 -14.96
C VAL A 75 -11.46 13.64 -13.89
N ALA A 76 -12.75 13.41 -14.11
CA ALA A 76 -13.80 13.69 -13.12
C ALA A 76 -13.82 12.65 -11.97
N VAL A 77 -13.15 11.51 -12.14
CA VAL A 77 -13.04 10.48 -11.09
C VAL A 77 -11.79 10.71 -10.26
N GLY A 78 -11.93 10.65 -8.94
CA GLY A 78 -10.84 10.75 -7.97
C GLY A 78 -10.79 9.55 -7.03
N TYR A 79 -9.62 9.24 -6.50
CA TYR A 79 -9.39 8.22 -5.47
C TYR A 79 -8.14 8.58 -4.66
N ALA A 80 -8.09 8.12 -3.39
CA ALA A 80 -7.03 8.52 -2.47
C ALA A 80 -5.72 7.75 -2.67
N GLY A 81 -5.78 6.51 -3.16
CA GLY A 81 -4.60 5.68 -3.38
C GLY A 81 -4.87 4.48 -4.27
N MET A 82 -3.77 3.88 -4.73
CA MET A 82 -3.82 2.62 -5.45
C MET A 82 -4.01 1.47 -4.46
N LYS A 83 -4.83 0.48 -4.81
CA LYS A 83 -4.98 -0.75 -4.04
C LYS A 83 -4.53 -1.94 -4.88
N ASP A 84 -3.97 -2.94 -4.21
CA ASP A 84 -3.48 -4.16 -4.84
C ASP A 84 -4.53 -4.80 -5.76
N ARG A 85 -4.05 -5.31 -6.89
CA ARG A 85 -4.90 -6.07 -7.83
C ARG A 85 -5.25 -7.44 -7.24
N HIS A 86 -4.27 -8.16 -6.70
CA HIS A 86 -4.42 -9.52 -6.17
C HIS A 86 -4.90 -9.49 -4.71
N ALA A 87 -6.04 -8.84 -4.49
CA ALA A 87 -6.65 -8.65 -3.18
C ALA A 87 -8.16 -8.40 -3.34
N LEU A 88 -8.90 -8.60 -2.25
CA LEU A 88 -10.23 -8.07 -2.08
C LEU A 88 -10.10 -6.71 -1.40
N THR A 89 -10.41 -5.64 -2.10
CA THR A 89 -10.18 -4.30 -1.55
C THR A 89 -11.42 -3.44 -1.58
N ARG A 90 -11.61 -2.64 -0.54
CA ARG A 90 -12.67 -1.64 -0.44
C ARG A 90 -12.04 -0.26 -0.35
N GLN A 91 -12.43 0.63 -1.23
CA GLN A 91 -11.93 1.99 -1.29
C GLN A 91 -12.98 2.97 -1.80
N THR A 92 -12.74 4.25 -1.52
CA THR A 92 -13.62 5.32 -1.98
C THR A 92 -13.17 5.87 -3.32
N PHE A 93 -14.14 6.09 -4.21
CA PHE A 93 -14.00 6.89 -5.42
C PHE A 93 -14.93 8.09 -5.35
N SER A 94 -14.47 9.25 -5.81
CA SER A 94 -15.34 10.41 -6.05
C SER A 94 -15.61 10.54 -7.55
N VAL A 95 -16.85 10.74 -7.95
CA VAL A 95 -17.25 11.01 -9.34
C VAL A 95 -17.93 12.35 -9.39
N GLN A 96 -17.36 13.32 -10.12
CA GLN A 96 -17.97 14.63 -10.30
C GLN A 96 -19.13 14.53 -11.29
N LEU A 97 -20.32 14.89 -10.83
CA LEU A 97 -21.56 14.82 -11.60
C LEU A 97 -22.17 16.19 -11.90
N ALA A 98 -21.41 17.27 -11.78
CA ALA A 98 -21.86 18.67 -11.89
C ALA A 98 -23.07 18.81 -12.85
N GLY A 99 -24.25 19.11 -12.28
CA GLY A 99 -25.50 19.26 -13.03
C GLY A 99 -26.11 17.98 -13.61
N LYS A 100 -25.53 16.80 -13.36
CA LYS A 100 -26.07 15.51 -13.80
C LYS A 100 -26.75 14.77 -12.65
N PRO A 101 -27.81 14.00 -12.91
CA PRO A 101 -28.38 13.08 -11.94
C PRO A 101 -27.40 11.94 -11.63
N ASP A 102 -27.56 11.31 -10.47
CA ASP A 102 -26.86 10.07 -10.17
C ASP A 102 -27.33 8.96 -11.11
N PRO A 103 -26.43 8.21 -11.74
CA PRO A 103 -26.81 6.96 -12.37
C PRO A 103 -27.22 5.95 -11.30
N ASP A 104 -27.93 4.90 -11.69
CA ASP A 104 -28.17 3.77 -10.79
C ASP A 104 -26.88 2.98 -10.57
N TRP A 105 -26.15 3.36 -9.53
CA TRP A 105 -24.86 2.74 -9.18
C TRP A 105 -24.99 1.26 -8.83
N SER A 106 -26.18 0.77 -8.47
CA SER A 106 -26.42 -0.66 -8.20
C SER A 106 -26.34 -1.50 -9.48
N ALA A 107 -26.58 -0.86 -10.63
CA ALA A 107 -26.50 -1.48 -11.95
C ALA A 107 -25.10 -1.42 -12.58
N PHE A 108 -24.05 -1.03 -11.81
CA PHE A 108 -22.67 -1.02 -12.33
C PHE A 108 -22.25 -2.41 -12.82
N PRO A 109 -21.91 -2.58 -14.14
CA PRO A 109 -22.02 -3.87 -14.83
C PRO A 109 -20.72 -4.71 -14.78
N HIS A 110 -19.96 -4.67 -13.70
CA HIS A 110 -18.66 -5.37 -13.62
C HIS A 110 -18.62 -6.37 -12.46
N ALA A 111 -18.28 -7.63 -12.77
CA ALA A 111 -18.13 -8.68 -11.76
C ALA A 111 -16.96 -8.45 -10.82
N GLU A 112 -15.91 -7.77 -11.30
CA GLU A 112 -14.68 -7.50 -10.55
C GLU A 112 -14.80 -6.27 -9.63
N ALA A 113 -15.86 -5.48 -9.75
CA ALA A 113 -16.05 -4.28 -8.95
C ALA A 113 -17.53 -4.03 -8.67
N LYS A 114 -17.87 -3.79 -7.40
CA LYS A 114 -19.22 -3.54 -6.93
C LYS A 114 -19.28 -2.25 -6.14
N VAL A 115 -20.25 -1.39 -6.46
CA VAL A 115 -20.56 -0.22 -5.64
C VAL A 115 -21.39 -0.68 -4.44
N LEU A 116 -20.87 -0.51 -3.23
CA LEU A 116 -21.51 -0.96 -1.99
C LEU A 116 -22.37 0.13 -1.35
N ALA A 117 -21.93 1.38 -1.47
CA ALA A 117 -22.64 2.54 -0.92
C ALA A 117 -22.34 3.79 -1.74
N VAL A 118 -23.25 4.73 -1.71
CA VAL A 118 -23.17 6.02 -2.38
C VAL A 118 -23.56 7.11 -1.39
N THR A 119 -22.80 8.19 -1.38
CA THR A 119 -23.14 9.43 -0.68
C THR A 119 -22.69 10.63 -1.50
N ARG A 120 -22.98 11.86 -1.04
CA ARG A 120 -22.54 13.07 -1.70
C ARG A 120 -21.45 13.79 -0.92
N HIS A 121 -20.59 14.50 -1.62
CA HIS A 121 -19.52 15.28 -1.05
C HIS A 121 -19.23 16.52 -1.89
N SER A 122 -18.78 17.60 -1.24
CA SER A 122 -18.50 18.87 -1.89
C SER A 122 -17.21 18.87 -2.70
N ARG A 123 -16.28 17.94 -2.43
CA ARG A 123 -14.93 17.97 -3.02
C ARG A 123 -14.54 16.66 -3.67
N LYS A 124 -13.71 16.78 -4.72
CA LYS A 124 -13.06 15.63 -5.35
C LYS A 124 -12.04 15.00 -4.40
N LEU A 125 -12.07 13.68 -4.30
CA LEU A 125 -11.08 12.90 -3.56
C LEU A 125 -9.71 13.01 -4.24
N LYS A 126 -8.70 13.44 -3.51
CA LYS A 126 -7.33 13.61 -4.00
C LYS A 126 -6.43 12.48 -3.50
N ARG A 127 -5.34 12.23 -4.23
CA ARG A 127 -4.32 11.28 -3.79
C ARG A 127 -3.76 11.68 -2.42
N GLY A 128 -3.60 10.70 -1.53
CA GLY A 128 -3.17 10.90 -0.15
C GLY A 128 -4.26 11.32 0.83
N ALA A 129 -5.50 11.56 0.37
CA ALA A 129 -6.62 11.97 1.22
C ALA A 129 -7.26 10.77 1.97
N LEU A 130 -6.44 9.91 2.54
CA LEU A 130 -6.87 8.81 3.41
C LEU A 130 -6.10 8.87 4.72
N ARG A 131 -6.73 8.46 5.80
CA ARG A 131 -6.11 8.32 7.13
C ARG A 131 -5.25 7.08 7.21
N GLY A 132 -5.65 5.99 6.54
CA GLY A 132 -4.96 4.73 6.60
C GLY A 132 -5.69 3.62 5.87
N ASN A 133 -5.22 2.39 6.09
CA ASN A 133 -5.86 1.18 5.59
C ASN A 133 -5.96 0.16 6.71
N ARG A 134 -7.06 -0.55 6.76
CA ARG A 134 -7.26 -1.74 7.57
C ARG A 134 -6.94 -2.96 6.74
N PHE A 135 -6.13 -3.86 7.27
CA PHE A 135 -5.77 -5.11 6.61
C PHE A 135 -6.38 -6.28 7.37
N VAL A 136 -6.91 -7.25 6.62
CA VAL A 136 -7.29 -8.56 7.14
C VAL A 136 -6.53 -9.61 6.33
N LEU A 137 -5.67 -10.36 7.01
CA LEU A 137 -4.82 -11.38 6.41
C LEU A 137 -5.28 -12.76 6.86
N VAL A 138 -5.61 -13.63 5.92
CA VAL A 138 -5.90 -15.04 6.21
C VAL A 138 -4.62 -15.84 5.95
N LEU A 139 -4.11 -16.43 7.01
CA LEU A 139 -2.94 -17.30 6.97
C LEU A 139 -3.40 -18.74 6.76
N ARG A 140 -2.90 -19.38 5.71
CA ARG A 140 -3.21 -20.78 5.41
C ARG A 140 -2.02 -21.66 5.68
N GLU A 141 -2.28 -22.96 5.93
CA GLU A 141 -1.23 -23.96 6.15
C GLU A 141 -0.23 -23.54 7.23
N VAL A 142 -0.77 -23.00 8.32
CA VAL A 142 0.03 -22.45 9.43
C VAL A 142 0.78 -23.60 10.13
N GLN A 143 2.10 -23.44 10.24
CA GLN A 143 3.00 -24.36 10.95
C GLN A 143 3.85 -23.58 11.95
N GLY A 144 4.22 -24.22 13.07
CA GLY A 144 5.07 -23.63 14.10
C GLY A 144 4.36 -23.43 15.44
N ASP A 145 4.97 -22.64 16.32
CA ASP A 145 4.47 -22.40 17.68
C ASP A 145 3.51 -21.21 17.74
N ARG A 146 2.22 -21.54 17.84
CA ARG A 146 1.15 -20.57 17.90
C ARG A 146 1.16 -19.74 19.21
N ALA A 147 1.50 -20.37 20.33
CA ALA A 147 1.53 -19.66 21.62
C ALA A 147 2.62 -18.61 21.63
N MET A 148 3.80 -18.95 21.12
CA MET A 148 4.88 -17.98 20.94
C MET A 148 4.52 -16.86 19.95
N ALA A 149 3.79 -17.18 18.88
CA ALA A 149 3.32 -16.16 17.94
C ALA A 149 2.37 -15.16 18.60
N GLU A 150 1.45 -15.61 19.44
CA GLU A 150 0.54 -14.75 20.19
C GLU A 150 1.31 -13.82 21.17
N GLN A 151 2.38 -14.32 21.79
CA GLN A 151 3.27 -13.49 22.62
C GLN A 151 4.01 -12.42 21.80
N VAL A 152 4.52 -12.79 20.62
CA VAL A 152 5.16 -11.82 19.71
C VAL A 152 4.15 -10.79 19.23
N LEU A 153 2.93 -11.18 18.88
CA LEU A 153 1.86 -10.26 18.50
C LEU A 153 1.50 -9.27 19.62
N ALA A 154 1.48 -9.72 20.86
CA ALA A 154 1.27 -8.84 22.02
C ALA A 154 2.41 -7.79 22.16
N GLN A 155 3.68 -8.20 21.93
CA GLN A 155 4.81 -7.26 21.91
C GLN A 155 4.70 -6.27 20.76
N ILE A 156 4.31 -6.73 19.55
CA ILE A 156 4.07 -5.88 18.39
C ILE A 156 2.95 -4.87 18.66
N ALA A 157 1.87 -5.29 19.31
CA ALA A 157 0.77 -4.41 19.67
C ALA A 157 1.19 -3.30 20.64
N ALA A 158 2.12 -3.61 21.55
CA ALA A 158 2.63 -2.68 22.54
C ALA A 158 3.72 -1.72 22.01
N ARG A 159 4.61 -2.18 21.13
CA ARG A 159 5.82 -1.45 20.69
C ARG A 159 5.85 -1.15 19.20
N GLY A 160 4.97 -1.74 18.39
CA GLY A 160 5.01 -1.63 16.93
C GLY A 160 6.04 -2.58 16.30
N VAL A 161 6.43 -2.29 15.06
CA VAL A 161 7.41 -3.05 14.28
C VAL A 161 8.37 -2.10 13.57
N PRO A 162 9.63 -2.50 13.32
CA PRO A 162 10.51 -1.77 12.43
C PRO A 162 9.89 -1.68 11.03
N ASN A 163 9.70 -0.46 10.53
CA ASN A 163 9.00 -0.24 9.27
C ASN A 163 9.97 -0.30 8.07
N TYR A 164 10.52 -1.46 7.79
CA TYR A 164 11.39 -1.69 6.65
C TYR A 164 10.66 -1.52 5.32
N TYR A 165 11.35 -0.97 4.34
CA TYR A 165 10.90 -1.08 2.95
C TYR A 165 11.06 -2.52 2.48
N GLY A 166 9.96 -3.12 2.00
CA GLY A 166 9.96 -4.47 1.47
C GLY A 166 10.63 -4.59 0.09
N GLU A 167 10.89 -5.84 -0.33
CA GLU A 167 11.59 -6.19 -1.58
C GLU A 167 11.03 -5.52 -2.82
N GLN A 168 9.71 -5.33 -2.88
CA GLN A 168 9.03 -4.69 -4.00
C GLN A 168 9.56 -3.27 -4.31
N ARG A 169 10.08 -2.55 -3.29
CA ARG A 169 10.71 -1.24 -3.43
C ARG A 169 12.00 -1.29 -4.26
N PHE A 170 12.70 -2.39 -4.20
CA PHE A 170 14.02 -2.55 -4.81
C PHE A 170 13.96 -3.16 -6.20
N GLY A 171 12.77 -3.51 -6.70
CA GLY A 171 12.55 -4.15 -7.98
C GLY A 171 12.92 -5.63 -7.97
N ARG A 172 12.80 -6.27 -9.12
CA ARG A 172 13.11 -7.68 -9.23
C ARG A 172 14.58 -7.94 -8.85
N GLU A 173 14.80 -8.82 -7.88
CA GLU A 173 16.15 -9.19 -7.38
C GLU A 173 17.00 -7.99 -6.92
N GLY A 174 16.36 -6.92 -6.40
CA GLY A 174 17.09 -5.73 -5.97
C GLY A 174 17.67 -4.87 -7.12
N GLY A 175 17.31 -5.14 -8.36
CA GLY A 175 17.89 -4.54 -9.56
C GLY A 175 17.82 -3.00 -9.62
N ASN A 176 16.87 -2.37 -8.90
CA ASN A 176 16.79 -0.90 -8.84
C ASN A 176 17.97 -0.28 -8.09
N VAL A 177 18.48 -0.96 -7.05
CA VAL A 177 19.65 -0.46 -6.28
C VAL A 177 20.92 -0.52 -7.11
N ALA A 178 21.17 -1.64 -7.80
CA ALA A 178 22.30 -1.78 -8.70
C ALA A 178 22.28 -0.73 -9.84
N GLN A 179 21.09 -0.50 -10.42
CA GLN A 179 20.92 0.53 -11.45
C GLN A 179 21.11 1.95 -10.89
N ALA A 180 20.69 2.23 -9.64
CA ALA A 180 20.93 3.51 -8.98
C ALA A 180 22.43 3.77 -8.80
N ARG A 181 23.21 2.76 -8.38
CA ARG A 181 24.68 2.86 -8.27
C ARG A 181 25.32 3.17 -9.63
N ALA A 182 24.92 2.45 -10.68
CA ALA A 182 25.40 2.72 -12.03
C ALA A 182 25.07 4.15 -12.51
N MET A 183 23.89 4.64 -12.17
CA MET A 183 23.48 6.02 -12.46
C MET A 183 24.34 7.04 -11.71
N PHE A 184 24.67 6.81 -10.45
CA PHE A 184 25.61 7.68 -9.68
C PHE A 184 27.02 7.61 -10.25
N GLY A 185 27.41 6.48 -10.85
CA GLY A 185 28.65 6.33 -11.61
C GLY A 185 28.63 6.95 -13.03
N GLY A 186 27.59 7.73 -13.37
CA GLY A 186 27.52 8.46 -14.65
C GLY A 186 26.65 7.81 -15.73
N ARG A 187 26.04 6.65 -15.51
CA ARG A 187 25.12 6.04 -16.49
C ARG A 187 23.89 6.92 -16.67
N ARG A 188 23.59 7.30 -17.90
CA ARG A 188 22.38 8.07 -18.25
C ARG A 188 21.13 7.19 -18.09
N VAL A 189 20.08 7.77 -17.52
CA VAL A 189 18.75 7.16 -17.36
C VAL A 189 17.65 8.19 -17.61
N ASP A 190 16.49 7.74 -18.06
CA ASP A 190 15.33 8.59 -18.28
C ASP A 190 14.86 9.24 -16.98
N ARG A 191 14.23 10.41 -17.09
CA ARG A 191 13.77 11.21 -15.95
C ARG A 191 12.86 10.43 -15.00
N ASP A 192 11.89 9.69 -15.54
CA ASP A 192 10.96 8.91 -14.75
C ASP A 192 11.66 7.77 -14.01
N LYS A 193 12.51 7.03 -14.72
CA LYS A 193 13.33 5.97 -14.18
C LYS A 193 14.26 6.48 -13.09
N ARG A 194 14.84 7.68 -13.26
CA ARG A 194 15.71 8.32 -12.27
C ARG A 194 15.02 8.48 -10.92
N SER A 195 13.76 8.92 -10.91
CA SER A 195 12.99 9.07 -9.67
C SER A 195 12.82 7.74 -8.90
N PHE A 196 12.52 6.65 -9.61
CA PHE A 196 12.43 5.31 -9.01
C PHE A 196 13.75 4.84 -8.43
N LEU A 197 14.85 5.03 -9.18
CA LEU A 197 16.18 4.61 -8.74
C LEU A 197 16.65 5.39 -7.51
N LEU A 198 16.42 6.72 -7.46
CA LEU A 198 16.71 7.54 -6.30
C LEU A 198 15.91 7.10 -5.08
N SER A 199 14.62 6.79 -5.28
CA SER A 199 13.76 6.27 -4.22
C SER A 199 14.26 4.94 -3.67
N ALA A 200 14.66 4.00 -4.54
CA ALA A 200 15.21 2.71 -4.14
C ALA A 200 16.52 2.86 -3.35
N ALA A 201 17.43 3.73 -3.83
CA ALA A 201 18.69 3.99 -3.13
C ALA A 201 18.49 4.58 -1.73
N ARG A 202 17.57 5.56 -1.58
CA ARG A 202 17.23 6.13 -0.27
C ARG A 202 16.62 5.09 0.66
N SER A 203 15.72 4.25 0.14
CA SER A 203 15.09 3.18 0.90
C SER A 203 16.10 2.13 1.36
N GLN A 204 17.13 1.85 0.56
CA GLN A 204 18.22 0.96 0.93
C GLN A 204 19.04 1.52 2.10
N ILE A 205 19.41 2.81 2.04
CA ILE A 205 20.12 3.48 3.15
C ILE A 205 19.26 3.45 4.41
N PHE A 206 17.99 3.78 4.30
CA PHE A 206 17.04 3.72 5.42
C PHE A 206 17.00 2.32 6.05
N ASN A 207 16.85 1.27 5.25
CA ASN A 207 16.82 -0.11 5.75
C ASN A 207 18.15 -0.48 6.44
N SER A 208 19.28 -0.03 5.91
CA SER A 208 20.59 -0.30 6.53
C SER A 208 20.74 0.36 7.90
N VAL A 209 20.30 1.62 8.02
CA VAL A 209 20.30 2.34 9.30
C VAL A 209 19.36 1.67 10.30
N LEU A 210 18.14 1.35 9.86
CA LEU A 210 17.14 0.70 10.70
C LEU A 210 17.60 -0.71 11.14
N ALA A 211 18.28 -1.46 10.28
CA ALA A 211 18.85 -2.77 10.63
C ALA A 211 19.84 -2.67 11.80
N VAL A 212 20.78 -1.74 11.73
CA VAL A 212 21.74 -1.49 12.85
C VAL A 212 21.01 -1.09 14.11
N ARG A 213 19.94 -0.30 14.03
CA ARG A 213 19.12 0.07 15.20
C ARG A 213 18.39 -1.11 15.81
N VAL A 214 17.87 -2.02 14.98
CA VAL A 214 17.22 -3.25 15.43
C VAL A 214 18.24 -4.15 16.15
N GLU A 215 19.42 -4.34 15.59
CA GLU A 215 20.49 -5.12 16.21
C GLU A 215 20.91 -4.56 17.58
N ARG A 216 20.87 -3.23 17.73
CA ARG A 216 21.19 -2.53 18.99
C ARG A 216 20.01 -2.42 19.95
N GLY A 217 18.82 -2.90 19.58
CA GLY A 217 17.60 -2.77 20.38
C GLY A 217 17.08 -1.33 20.53
N ALA A 218 17.51 -0.40 19.64
CA ALA A 218 17.22 1.04 19.71
C ALA A 218 16.33 1.53 18.56
N TRP A 219 15.59 0.64 17.91
CA TRP A 219 14.79 0.96 16.71
C TRP A 219 13.52 1.76 17.02
N ASP A 220 13.00 1.69 18.23
CA ASP A 220 11.78 2.34 18.72
C ASP A 220 12.05 3.44 19.76
N SER A 221 13.29 3.88 19.89
CA SER A 221 13.70 4.91 20.86
C SER A 221 14.51 6.01 20.17
N PRO A 222 14.31 7.28 20.52
CA PRO A 222 15.15 8.36 20.01
C PRO A 222 16.60 8.21 20.50
N LEU A 223 17.56 8.54 19.64
CA LEU A 223 18.96 8.66 20.01
C LEU A 223 19.31 10.14 20.15
N GLU A 224 20.28 10.43 21.05
CA GLU A 224 20.76 11.80 21.23
C GLU A 224 21.32 12.37 19.92
N GLY A 225 20.88 13.58 19.56
CA GLY A 225 21.28 14.26 18.32
C GLY A 225 20.49 13.88 17.07
N GLU A 226 19.47 13.02 17.15
CA GLU A 226 18.57 12.75 16.02
C GLU A 226 17.59 13.91 15.77
N ILE A 227 17.33 14.17 14.50
CA ILE A 227 16.26 15.07 14.04
C ILE A 227 15.10 14.20 13.55
N TRP A 228 13.90 14.45 14.07
CA TRP A 228 12.65 13.73 13.77
C TRP A 228 11.80 14.49 12.76
#